data_063894f882901557bf2e2edf107dd3a5
#
_entry.id   063894f882901557bf2e2edf107dd3a5
#
_cell.length_a   1.000
_cell.length_b   1.000
_cell.length_c   1.000
_cell.angle_alpha   90.00
_cell.angle_beta   90.00
_cell.angle_gamma   90.00
#
_symmetry.space_group_name_H-M   'P 1'
#
loop_
_entity.id
_entity.type
_entity.pdbx_description
1 polymer ?
#
loop_
_entity_poly.entity_id
_entity_poly.type
_entity_poly.pdbx_seq_one_letter_code
_entity_poly.pdbx_strand_id
1 'polypeptide(L)' 'SPPAEKSKVETHTEIEGLDVVLVNNIDVRNAAWHSGNVINWISGKVSNDELLRITKEVMGR' A
#
# COMPACT_ATOMS: atom_id res chain seq x y z
N SER A 1 -25.00 -2.53 -4.66
CA SER A 1 -23.79 -2.00 -4.04
C SER A 1 -23.23 -0.86 -4.89
N PRO A 2 -22.52 0.07 -4.26
CA PRO A 2 -22.01 1.23 -4.99
C PRO A 2 -20.96 0.82 -6.03
N PRO A 3 -21.09 1.31 -7.25
CA PRO A 3 -20.14 0.95 -8.30
C PRO A 3 -18.71 1.38 -8.00
N ALA A 4 -18.53 2.43 -7.21
CA ALA A 4 -17.21 2.95 -6.92
C ALA A 4 -16.33 1.95 -6.17
N GLU A 5 -16.94 1.05 -5.41
CA GLU A 5 -16.17 0.08 -4.65
C GLU A 5 -15.55 -1.01 -5.51
N LYS A 6 -16.09 -1.19 -6.71
CA LYS A 6 -15.58 -2.22 -7.60
C LYS A 6 -14.20 -1.90 -8.15
N SER A 7 -13.79 -0.63 -8.10
CA SER A 7 -12.48 -0.24 -8.60
C SER A 7 -11.39 -0.31 -7.53
N LYS A 8 -11.76 -0.67 -6.30
CA LYS A 8 -10.81 -0.79 -5.20
C LYS A 8 -10.51 -2.25 -4.90
N VAL A 9 -9.24 -2.56 -4.80
CA VAL A 9 -8.79 -3.89 -4.37
C VAL A 9 -7.90 -3.69 -3.16
N GLU A 10 -8.26 -4.34 -2.07
CA GLU A 10 -7.49 -4.27 -0.84
C GLU A 10 -6.80 -5.61 -0.60
N THR A 11 -5.50 -5.57 -0.39
CA THR A 11 -4.68 -6.76 -0.18
C THR A 11 -3.74 -6.48 0.99
N HIS A 12 -3.45 -7.50 1.77
CA HIS A 12 -2.51 -7.40 2.89
C HIS A 12 -1.27 -8.21 2.59
N THR A 13 -0.13 -7.66 2.93
CA THR A 13 1.14 -8.37 2.82
C THR A 13 2.01 -8.01 4.01
N GLU A 14 3.01 -8.84 4.30
CA GLU A 14 3.93 -8.58 5.40
C GLU A 14 5.28 -8.17 4.85
N ILE A 15 5.80 -7.04 5.33
CA ILE A 15 7.11 -6.54 4.96
C ILE A 15 7.83 -6.14 6.23
N GLU A 16 9.02 -6.68 6.45
CA GLU A 16 9.84 -6.38 7.62
C GLU A 16 9.08 -6.61 8.92
N GLY A 17 8.23 -7.62 8.95
CA GLY A 17 7.45 -7.95 10.12
C GLY A 17 6.22 -7.10 10.35
N LEU A 18 5.94 -6.17 9.46
CA LEU A 18 4.80 -5.26 9.58
C LEU A 18 3.73 -5.60 8.55
N ASP A 19 2.48 -5.49 8.96
CA ASP A 19 1.36 -5.68 8.05
C ASP A 19 1.21 -4.44 7.18
N VAL A 20 1.30 -4.63 5.87
CA VAL A 20 1.16 -3.55 4.89
C VAL A 20 -0.11 -3.77 4.11
N VAL A 21 -0.98 -2.77 4.12
CA VAL A 21 -2.23 -2.81 3.38
C VAL A 21 -2.02 -2.15 2.03
N LEU A 22 -2.30 -2.88 0.97
CA LEU A 22 -2.22 -2.37 -0.39
C LEU A 22 -3.62 -2.08 -0.88
N VAL A 23 -3.89 -0.83 -1.22
CA VAL A 23 -5.20 -0.43 -1.75
C VAL A 23 -4.99 0.13 -3.14
N ASN A 24 -5.55 -0.57 -4.12
CA ASN A 24 -5.38 -0.20 -5.52
C ASN A 24 -6.68 0.32 -6.11
N ASN A 25 -6.58 1.49 -6.71
CA ASN A 25 -7.62 2.02 -7.58
C ASN A 25 -7.18 1.75 -9.03
N ILE A 26 -7.93 2.27 -9.98
CA ILE A 26 -7.64 2.02 -11.38
C ILE A 26 -6.24 2.47 -11.77
N ASP A 27 -5.86 3.69 -11.38
CA ASP A 27 -4.59 4.27 -11.80
C ASP A 27 -3.59 4.42 -10.67
N VAL A 28 -4.05 4.41 -9.43
CA VAL A 28 -3.20 4.77 -8.30
C VAL A 28 -3.12 3.60 -7.35
N ARG A 29 -1.91 3.29 -6.92
CA ARG A 29 -1.66 2.24 -5.94
C ARG A 29 -1.18 2.87 -4.65
N ASN A 30 -1.66 2.32 -3.55
CA ASN A 30 -1.37 2.84 -2.22
C ASN A 30 -0.87 1.72 -1.33
N ALA A 31 0.11 2.04 -0.48
CA ALA A 31 0.55 1.13 0.57
C ALA A 31 0.50 1.88 1.88
N ALA A 32 -0.03 1.25 2.92
CA ALA A 32 -0.16 1.87 4.23
C ALA A 32 0.25 0.88 5.30
N TRP A 33 0.91 1.38 6.34
CA TRP A 33 1.30 0.56 7.48
C TRP A 33 1.44 1.42 8.72
N HIS A 34 1.39 0.76 9.88
CA HIS A 34 1.62 1.40 11.17
C HIS A 34 3.06 1.22 11.61
N SER A 35 3.62 2.28 12.17
CA SER A 35 4.91 2.20 12.85
C SER A 35 4.72 2.89 14.19
N GLY A 36 4.53 2.10 15.24
CA GLY A 36 4.14 2.62 16.52
C GLY A 36 2.77 3.28 16.44
N ASN A 37 2.70 4.55 16.80
CA ASN A 37 1.46 5.31 16.73
C ASN A 37 1.31 6.11 15.45
N VAL A 38 2.23 5.90 14.51
CA VAL A 38 2.26 6.67 13.28
C VAL A 38 1.76 5.80 12.13
N ILE A 39 0.85 6.36 11.33
CA ILE A 39 0.40 5.70 10.12
C ILE A 39 1.21 6.28 8.96
N ASN A 40 1.85 5.40 8.20
CA ASN A 40 2.63 5.77 7.03
C ASN A 40 1.90 5.30 5.80
N TRP A 41 2.01 6.05 4.72
CA TRP A 41 1.45 5.59 3.46
C TRP A 41 2.25 6.14 2.29
N ILE A 42 2.20 5.41 1.17
CA ILE A 42 2.83 5.78 -0.08
C ILE A 42 1.79 5.62 -1.17
N SER A 43 1.75 6.58 -2.08
CA SER A 43 0.76 6.58 -3.15
C SER A 43 1.45 6.96 -4.46
N GLY A 44 1.09 6.30 -5.55
CA GLY A 44 1.67 6.65 -6.84
C GLY A 44 1.10 5.83 -7.97
N LYS A 45 1.40 6.30 -9.19
CA LYS A 45 1.01 5.60 -10.41
C LYS A 45 2.14 4.67 -10.83
N VAL A 46 2.33 3.61 -10.07
CA VAL A 46 3.41 2.64 -10.29
C VAL A 46 2.83 1.24 -10.22
N SER A 47 3.62 0.25 -10.64
CA SER A 47 3.20 -1.14 -10.51
C SER A 47 3.26 -1.57 -9.05
N ASN A 48 2.59 -2.68 -8.72
CA ASN A 48 2.67 -3.25 -7.38
C ASN A 48 4.09 -3.60 -7.00
N ASP A 49 4.85 -4.17 -7.92
CA ASP A 49 6.24 -4.54 -7.65
C ASP A 49 7.07 -3.32 -7.27
N GLU A 50 6.88 -2.24 -8.01
CA GLU A 50 7.61 -1.01 -7.74
C GLU A 50 7.18 -0.40 -6.41
N LEU A 51 5.89 -0.43 -6.12
CA LEU A 51 5.38 0.09 -4.86
C LEU A 51 5.95 -0.67 -3.66
N LEU A 52 6.01 -1.99 -3.77
CA LEU A 52 6.57 -2.83 -2.70
C LEU A 52 8.06 -2.55 -2.53
N ARG A 53 8.78 -2.36 -3.63
CA ARG A 53 10.20 -2.03 -3.56
C ARG A 53 10.42 -0.71 -2.82
N ILE A 54 9.63 0.30 -3.17
CA ILE A 54 9.73 1.61 -2.53
C ILE A 54 9.35 1.52 -1.05
N THR A 55 8.32 0.76 -0.73
CA THR A 55 7.88 0.58 0.65
C THR A 55 8.98 -0.03 1.50
N LYS A 56 9.64 -1.07 1.00
CA LYS A 56 10.74 -1.70 1.71
C LYS A 56 11.88 -0.71 1.93
N GLU A 57 12.18 0.09 0.93
CA GLU A 57 13.25 1.07 1.03
C GLU A 57 12.94 2.12 2.08
N VAL A 58 11.70 2.62 2.10
CA VAL A 58 11.28 3.60 3.09
C VAL A 58 11.34 3.03 4.49
N MET A 59 10.88 1.80 4.66
CA MET A 59 10.92 1.14 5.97
C MET A 59 12.33 0.91 6.48
N GLY A 60 13.29 0.73 5.59
CA GLY A 60 14.68 0.50 5.96
C GLY A 60 15.40 1.76 6.38
N ARG A 61 14.78 2.89 6.26
CA ARG A 61 15.38 4.14 6.69
C ARG A 61 15.04 4.43 8.13
#